data_d0cfd070de3324e0ea378d8cd65dc1d0
#
_entry.id   d0cfd070de3324e0ea378d8cd65dc1d0
#
_cell.length_a   1.000
_cell.length_b   1.000
_cell.length_c   1.000
_cell.angle_alpha   90.00
_cell.angle_beta   90.00
_cell.angle_gamma   90.00
#
_symmetry.space_group_name_H-M   'P 1'
#
loop_
_entity.id
_entity.type
_entity.pdbx_description
1 polymer ?
#
loop_
_entity_poly.entity_id
_entity_poly.type
_entity_poly.pdbx_seq_one_letter_code
_entity_poly.pdbx_strand_id
1 'polypeptide(L)'
;MESIPILIIAFNRPDRLINLIESLRATKPPVVRVAVDGPRVGRPGDPRRVSETRAAVQRIDWTSDVATLIHDTNLGCERAAPAAVSWVLNEFESVIVFEDDAVLGPQFIEFATRALREFNYRNDIFHVNGYNVVPHDMLTNPAATARLSRVPGGGGACLFSGADPGA
;
A
#
# COMPACT_ATOMS: atom_id res chain seq x y z
N MET A 1 11.96 9.99 -15.42
CA MET A 1 11.86 9.59 -14.00
C MET A 1 10.97 8.38 -13.94
N GLU A 2 11.43 7.34 -13.30
CA GLU A 2 10.68 6.10 -13.13
C GLU A 2 9.39 6.34 -12.32
N SER A 3 8.32 5.69 -12.72
CA SER A 3 7.02 5.83 -12.06
C SER A 3 7.03 5.03 -10.76
N ILE A 4 6.63 5.65 -9.66
CA ILE A 4 6.50 4.96 -8.37
C ILE A 4 5.24 4.09 -8.42
N PRO A 5 5.36 2.76 -8.23
CA PRO A 5 4.22 1.86 -8.27
C PRO A 5 3.29 2.05 -7.06
N ILE A 6 2.01 1.81 -7.28
CA ILE A 6 1.03 1.59 -6.22
C ILE A 6 0.91 0.10 -5.97
N LEU A 7 1.08 -0.34 -4.73
CA LEU A 7 0.76 -1.70 -4.29
C LEU A 7 -0.53 -1.67 -3.48
N ILE A 8 -1.49 -2.50 -3.87
CA ILE A 8 -2.71 -2.75 -3.10
C ILE A 8 -2.60 -4.15 -2.48
N ILE A 9 -2.78 -4.24 -1.18
CA ILE A 9 -2.83 -5.51 -0.44
C ILE A 9 -4.29 -5.78 -0.09
N ALA A 10 -4.83 -6.88 -0.58
CA ALA A 10 -6.24 -7.25 -0.43
C ALA A 10 -6.40 -8.71 0.02
N PHE A 11 -7.58 -9.01 0.55
CA PHE A 11 -7.91 -10.37 0.96
C PHE A 11 -9.32 -10.78 0.47
N ASN A 12 -10.36 -10.54 1.26
CA ASN A 12 -11.73 -11.01 1.03
C ASN A 12 -12.77 -9.91 1.19
N ARG A 13 -12.43 -8.67 0.86
CA ARG A 13 -13.29 -7.51 0.96
C ARG A 13 -13.48 -6.81 -0.40
N PRO A 14 -14.19 -7.45 -1.36
CA PRO A 14 -14.34 -6.93 -2.73
C PRO A 14 -14.88 -5.51 -2.77
N ASP A 15 -15.88 -5.18 -1.93
CA ASP A 15 -16.49 -3.85 -1.89
C ASP A 15 -15.48 -2.77 -1.49
N ARG A 16 -14.60 -3.08 -0.53
CA ARG A 16 -13.54 -2.16 -0.08
C ARG A 16 -12.53 -1.92 -1.16
N LEU A 17 -12.05 -3.01 -1.78
CA LEU A 17 -11.10 -2.93 -2.90
C LEU A 17 -11.68 -2.10 -4.06
N ILE A 18 -12.95 -2.30 -4.41
CA ILE A 18 -13.63 -1.51 -5.45
C ILE A 18 -13.60 -0.02 -5.09
N ASN A 19 -13.95 0.35 -3.86
CA ASN A 19 -13.94 1.74 -3.43
C ASN A 19 -12.54 2.36 -3.51
N LEU A 20 -11.50 1.63 -3.10
CA LEU A 20 -10.12 2.08 -3.23
C LEU A 20 -9.72 2.27 -4.71
N ILE A 21 -10.02 1.31 -5.58
CA ILE A 21 -9.75 1.41 -7.02
C ILE A 21 -10.43 2.63 -7.62
N GLU A 22 -11.70 2.88 -7.29
CA GLU A 22 -12.41 4.07 -7.78
C GLU A 22 -11.80 5.38 -7.27
N SER A 23 -11.30 5.41 -6.03
CA SER A 23 -10.59 6.59 -5.53
C SER A 23 -9.26 6.84 -6.26
N LEU A 24 -8.54 5.77 -6.65
CA LEU A 24 -7.31 5.85 -7.43
C LEU A 24 -7.54 6.27 -8.89
N ARG A 25 -8.75 6.07 -9.42
CA ARG A 25 -9.12 6.45 -10.79
C ARG A 25 -8.92 7.94 -11.07
N ALA A 26 -9.05 8.79 -10.08
CA ALA A 26 -8.84 10.24 -10.22
C ALA A 26 -7.38 10.59 -10.53
N THR A 27 -6.42 9.83 -10.01
CA THR A 27 -4.97 10.06 -10.18
C THR A 27 -4.35 9.20 -11.28
N LYS A 28 -5.04 8.12 -11.67
CA LYS A 28 -4.61 7.17 -12.72
C LYS A 28 -3.14 6.78 -12.61
N PRO A 29 -2.71 6.20 -11.48
CA PRO A 29 -1.31 5.80 -11.33
C PRO A 29 -0.90 4.86 -12.47
N PRO A 30 0.25 5.09 -13.14
CA PRO A 30 0.61 4.36 -14.34
C PRO A 30 1.03 2.90 -14.07
N VAL A 31 1.50 2.60 -12.86
CA VAL A 31 1.94 1.26 -12.45
C VAL A 31 1.16 0.82 -11.23
N VAL A 32 0.44 -0.30 -11.34
CA VAL A 32 -0.36 -0.85 -10.24
C VAL A 32 0.00 -2.32 -10.02
N ARG A 33 0.27 -2.66 -8.78
CA ARG A 33 0.52 -4.01 -8.30
C ARG A 33 -0.57 -4.38 -7.29
N VAL A 34 -1.17 -5.56 -7.41
CA VAL A 34 -2.23 -6.00 -6.49
C VAL A 34 -1.89 -7.37 -5.95
N ALA A 35 -1.71 -7.46 -4.63
CA ALA A 35 -1.54 -8.73 -3.95
C ALA A 35 -2.88 -9.15 -3.32
N VAL A 36 -3.34 -10.36 -3.61
CA VAL A 36 -4.58 -10.90 -3.04
C VAL A 36 -4.28 -12.20 -2.31
N ASP A 37 -4.48 -12.20 -0.99
CA ASP A 37 -4.28 -13.39 -0.16
C ASP A 37 -5.36 -14.46 -0.44
N GLY A 38 -5.03 -15.71 -0.17
CA GLY A 38 -5.90 -16.86 -0.41
C GLY A 38 -6.97 -17.05 0.66
N PRO A 39 -7.97 -17.91 0.40
CA PRO A 39 -9.04 -18.21 1.35
C PRO A 39 -8.52 -19.01 2.54
N ARG A 40 -9.04 -18.73 3.74
CA ARG A 40 -8.75 -19.47 4.96
C ARG A 40 -9.42 -20.84 4.93
N VAL A 41 -8.70 -21.85 5.39
CA VAL A 41 -9.23 -23.20 5.56
C VAL A 41 -10.36 -23.18 6.60
N GLY A 42 -11.45 -23.88 6.33
CA GLY A 42 -12.59 -23.97 7.24
C GLY A 42 -13.47 -22.72 7.35
N ARG A 43 -13.34 -21.77 6.41
CA ARG A 43 -14.17 -20.57 6.32
C ARG A 43 -14.99 -20.59 5.01
N PRO A 44 -16.21 -21.16 5.00
CA PRO A 44 -16.98 -21.40 3.77
C PRO A 44 -17.25 -20.15 2.90
N GLY A 45 -17.32 -18.97 3.50
CA GLY A 45 -17.55 -17.71 2.76
C GLY A 45 -16.31 -17.13 2.08
N ASP A 46 -15.11 -17.52 2.52
CA ASP A 46 -13.85 -16.93 2.01
C ASP A 46 -13.63 -17.25 0.52
N PRO A 47 -13.82 -18.48 0.00
CA PRO A 47 -13.54 -18.78 -1.40
C PRO A 47 -14.31 -17.87 -2.37
N ARG A 48 -15.61 -17.64 -2.11
CA ARG A 48 -16.44 -16.76 -2.92
C ARG A 48 -15.94 -15.30 -2.83
N ARG A 49 -15.73 -14.76 -1.62
CA ARG A 49 -15.30 -13.37 -1.41
C ARG A 49 -13.91 -13.11 -1.97
N VAL A 50 -12.97 -14.05 -1.83
CA VAL A 50 -11.62 -13.95 -2.45
C VAL A 50 -11.73 -13.96 -3.96
N SER A 51 -12.58 -14.81 -4.55
CA SER A 51 -12.81 -14.82 -5.99
C SER A 51 -13.38 -13.49 -6.49
N GLU A 52 -14.37 -12.93 -5.78
CA GLU A 52 -14.93 -11.61 -6.08
C GLU A 52 -13.88 -10.49 -5.94
N THR A 53 -12.99 -10.57 -4.92
CA THR A 53 -11.89 -9.63 -4.74
C THR A 53 -10.89 -9.69 -5.90
N ARG A 54 -10.52 -10.89 -6.33
CA ARG A 54 -9.65 -11.09 -7.50
C ARG A 54 -10.29 -10.51 -8.78
N ALA A 55 -11.58 -10.74 -8.97
CA ALA A 55 -12.32 -10.21 -10.13
C ALA A 55 -12.38 -8.67 -10.11
N ALA A 56 -12.44 -8.04 -8.93
CA ALA A 56 -12.49 -6.59 -8.80
C ALA A 56 -11.23 -5.89 -9.35
N VAL A 57 -10.08 -6.57 -9.43
CA VAL A 57 -8.84 -6.03 -10.01
C VAL A 57 -9.04 -5.61 -11.47
N GLN A 58 -9.94 -6.26 -12.22
CA GLN A 58 -10.25 -5.91 -13.61
C GLN A 58 -10.85 -4.50 -13.76
N ARG A 59 -11.26 -3.83 -12.68
CA ARG A 59 -11.71 -2.45 -12.71
C ARG A 59 -10.57 -1.44 -12.87
N ILE A 60 -9.32 -1.87 -12.75
CA ILE A 60 -8.13 -1.06 -13.06
C ILE A 60 -7.96 -1.07 -14.59
N ASP A 61 -8.61 -0.12 -15.25
CA ASP A 61 -8.72 -0.04 -16.72
C ASP A 61 -8.00 1.18 -17.33
N TRP A 62 -7.35 2.01 -16.50
CA TRP A 62 -6.67 3.23 -16.96
C TRP A 62 -5.19 3.02 -17.29
N THR A 63 -4.63 1.85 -17.03
CA THR A 63 -3.25 1.47 -17.36
C THR A 63 -3.19 0.01 -17.77
N SER A 64 -2.23 -0.31 -18.64
CA SER A 64 -1.90 -1.69 -19.01
C SER A 64 -0.82 -2.30 -18.11
N ASP A 65 -0.13 -1.50 -17.29
CA ASP A 65 0.91 -1.97 -16.37
C ASP A 65 0.27 -2.35 -15.02
N VAL A 66 -0.47 -3.45 -15.06
CA VAL A 66 -1.09 -4.07 -13.88
C VAL A 66 -0.56 -5.50 -13.75
N ALA A 67 0.04 -5.81 -12.59
CA ALA A 67 0.41 -7.18 -12.26
C ALA A 67 -0.18 -7.61 -10.91
N THR A 68 -0.40 -8.91 -10.76
CA THR A 68 -1.03 -9.48 -9.57
C THR A 68 -0.17 -10.56 -8.93
N LEU A 69 -0.10 -10.54 -7.61
CA LEU A 69 0.43 -11.63 -6.78
C LEU A 69 -0.75 -12.32 -6.08
N ILE A 70 -1.05 -13.54 -6.50
CA ILE A 70 -2.21 -14.29 -6.02
C ILE A 70 -1.74 -15.50 -5.20
N HIS A 71 -2.21 -15.62 -3.98
CA HIS A 71 -1.96 -16.78 -3.13
C HIS A 71 -3.15 -17.73 -3.14
N ASP A 72 -2.93 -19.02 -3.37
CA ASP A 72 -3.99 -20.03 -3.40
C ASP A 72 -4.54 -20.36 -2.01
N THR A 73 -3.71 -20.19 -0.98
CA THR A 73 -4.05 -20.40 0.42
C THR A 73 -3.76 -19.15 1.23
N ASN A 74 -4.47 -18.97 2.34
CA ASN A 74 -4.28 -17.82 3.21
C ASN A 74 -2.92 -17.87 3.93
N LEU A 75 -2.11 -16.86 3.71
CA LEU A 75 -0.83 -16.66 4.41
C LEU A 75 -0.99 -15.89 5.71
N GLY A 76 -2.08 -15.12 5.82
CA GLY A 76 -2.28 -14.15 6.89
C GLY A 76 -1.48 -12.85 6.69
N CYS A 77 -1.94 -11.78 7.33
CA CYS A 77 -1.39 -10.44 7.17
C CYS A 77 0.12 -10.38 7.44
N GLU A 78 0.60 -11.07 8.48
CA GLU A 78 2.01 -11.08 8.90
C GLU A 78 2.97 -11.60 7.83
N ARG A 79 2.50 -12.46 6.92
CA ARG A 79 3.31 -13.04 5.86
C ARG A 79 2.96 -12.49 4.49
N ALA A 80 1.68 -12.27 4.23
CA ALA A 80 1.22 -11.79 2.93
C ALA A 80 1.70 -10.36 2.64
N ALA A 81 1.64 -9.46 3.62
CA ALA A 81 2.03 -8.07 3.40
C ALA A 81 3.53 -7.91 3.14
N PRO A 82 4.46 -8.47 3.95
CA PRO A 82 5.88 -8.41 3.63
C PRO A 82 6.23 -9.08 2.29
N ALA A 83 5.60 -10.21 1.95
CA ALA A 83 5.81 -10.87 0.66
C ALA A 83 5.40 -9.98 -0.52
N ALA A 84 4.26 -9.30 -0.41
CA ALA A 84 3.78 -8.38 -1.43
C ALA A 84 4.72 -7.17 -1.60
N VAL A 85 5.17 -6.59 -0.50
CA VAL A 85 6.13 -5.47 -0.51
C VAL A 85 7.45 -5.90 -1.15
N SER A 86 8.02 -7.03 -0.72
CA SER A 86 9.27 -7.57 -1.27
C SER A 86 9.14 -7.87 -2.77
N TRP A 87 7.99 -8.41 -3.20
CA TRP A 87 7.73 -8.65 -4.61
C TRP A 87 7.86 -7.38 -5.46
N VAL A 88 7.29 -6.25 -4.99
CA VAL A 88 7.37 -4.99 -5.73
C VAL A 88 8.77 -4.37 -5.63
N LEU A 89 9.40 -4.39 -4.45
CA LEU A 89 10.72 -3.82 -4.24
C LEU A 89 11.86 -4.61 -4.93
N ASN A 90 11.62 -5.82 -5.41
CA ASN A 90 12.55 -6.52 -6.30
C ASN A 90 12.61 -5.90 -7.71
N GLU A 91 11.58 -5.12 -8.08
CA GLU A 91 11.48 -4.50 -9.41
C GLU A 91 11.65 -2.97 -9.34
N PHE A 92 11.25 -2.34 -8.21
CA PHE A 92 11.22 -0.88 -8.05
C PHE A 92 11.98 -0.44 -6.80
N GLU A 93 12.58 0.73 -6.84
CA GLU A 93 13.32 1.31 -5.69
C GLU A 93 12.40 1.79 -4.55
N SER A 94 11.14 2.04 -4.83
CA SER A 94 10.17 2.51 -3.84
C SER A 94 8.76 2.10 -4.23
N VAL A 95 7.84 2.08 -3.26
CA VAL A 95 6.45 1.70 -3.47
C VAL A 95 5.52 2.48 -2.55
N ILE A 96 4.34 2.84 -3.04
CA ILE A 96 3.24 3.37 -2.23
C ILE A 96 2.27 2.22 -1.96
N VAL A 97 2.05 1.88 -0.69
CA VAL A 97 1.27 0.70 -0.27
C VAL A 97 -0.07 1.12 0.32
N PHE A 98 -1.13 0.47 -0.10
CA PHE A 98 -2.47 0.59 0.47
C PHE A 98 -3.02 -0.79 0.86
N GLU A 99 -3.71 -0.84 2.00
CA GLU A 99 -4.63 -1.94 2.30
C GLU A 99 -5.98 -1.69 1.59
N ASP A 100 -6.75 -2.74 1.34
CA ASP A 100 -8.01 -2.68 0.58
C ASP A 100 -9.10 -1.80 1.20
N ASP A 101 -8.97 -1.41 2.47
CA ASP A 101 -9.88 -0.49 3.18
C ASP A 101 -9.32 0.93 3.36
N ALA A 102 -8.21 1.26 2.73
CA ALA A 102 -7.67 2.61 2.78
C ALA A 102 -8.64 3.62 2.16
N VAL A 103 -8.78 4.76 2.82
CA VAL A 103 -9.53 5.92 2.33
C VAL A 103 -8.55 7.02 2.00
N LEU A 104 -8.43 7.34 0.72
CA LEU A 104 -7.42 8.29 0.24
C LEU A 104 -7.93 9.72 0.32
N GLY A 105 -7.12 10.58 0.94
CA GLY A 105 -7.25 12.02 0.75
C GLY A 105 -6.83 12.40 -0.69
N PRO A 106 -7.45 13.43 -1.28
CA PRO A 106 -7.25 13.76 -2.70
C PRO A 106 -5.79 14.11 -3.06
N GLN A 107 -4.98 14.51 -2.10
CA GLN A 107 -3.57 14.92 -2.29
C GLN A 107 -2.57 13.87 -1.82
N PHE A 108 -3.03 12.71 -1.31
CA PHE A 108 -2.12 11.74 -0.69
C PHE A 108 -1.09 11.17 -1.67
N ILE A 109 -1.49 10.84 -2.89
CA ILE A 109 -0.57 10.28 -3.92
C ILE A 109 0.52 11.29 -4.28
N GLU A 110 0.16 12.57 -4.42
CA GLU A 110 1.12 13.64 -4.69
C GLU A 110 2.08 13.82 -3.52
N PHE A 111 1.57 13.88 -2.30
CA PHE A 111 2.38 13.95 -1.07
C PHE A 111 3.35 12.77 -0.98
N ALA A 112 2.85 11.54 -1.13
CA ALA A 112 3.64 10.32 -1.05
C ALA A 112 4.75 10.30 -2.11
N THR A 113 4.42 10.65 -3.36
CA THR A 113 5.38 10.74 -4.46
C THR A 113 6.48 11.76 -4.20
N ARG A 114 6.14 12.94 -3.68
CA ARG A 114 7.12 13.97 -3.31
C ARG A 114 8.01 13.51 -2.16
N ALA A 115 7.42 12.94 -1.11
CA ALA A 115 8.17 12.46 0.04
C ALA A 115 9.16 11.36 -0.35
N LEU A 116 8.74 10.37 -1.15
CA LEU A 116 9.61 9.32 -1.64
C LEU A 116 10.80 9.88 -2.44
N ARG A 117 10.57 10.87 -3.29
CA ARG A 117 11.64 11.51 -4.07
C ARG A 117 12.58 12.35 -3.21
N GLU A 118 12.04 13.06 -2.23
CA GLU A 118 12.83 13.93 -1.34
C GLU A 118 13.71 13.12 -0.39
N PHE A 119 13.22 11.98 0.08
CA PHE A 119 13.92 11.16 1.07
C PHE A 119 14.68 9.96 0.47
N ASN A 120 14.65 9.76 -0.84
CA ASN A 120 15.30 8.63 -1.51
C ASN A 120 16.82 8.49 -1.22
N TYR A 121 17.50 9.58 -0.89
CA TYR A 121 18.93 9.58 -0.53
C TYR A 121 19.19 9.46 0.99
N ARG A 122 18.12 9.36 1.79
CA ARG A 122 18.21 9.30 3.26
C ARG A 122 18.15 7.85 3.72
N ASN A 123 19.29 7.26 4.05
CA ASN A 123 19.38 5.88 4.55
C ASN A 123 18.79 5.68 5.96
N ASP A 124 18.48 6.76 6.66
CA ASP A 124 17.84 6.75 7.97
C ASP A 124 16.31 6.90 7.91
N ILE A 125 15.73 7.05 6.70
CA ILE A 125 14.29 7.10 6.46
C ILE A 125 13.92 5.95 5.52
N PHE A 126 13.29 4.93 6.05
CA PHE A 126 12.83 3.76 5.27
C PHE A 126 11.33 3.74 5.02
N HIS A 127 10.58 4.60 5.70
CA HIS A 127 9.12 4.59 5.66
C HIS A 127 8.53 5.98 5.86
N VAL A 128 7.57 6.35 5.02
CA VAL A 128 6.75 7.55 5.16
C VAL A 128 5.31 7.12 5.31
N ASN A 129 4.63 7.60 6.36
CA ASN A 129 3.24 7.22 6.64
C ASN A 129 2.32 8.44 6.55
N GLY A 130 1.17 8.26 5.91
CA GLY A 130 0.12 9.27 5.82
C GLY A 130 -0.81 9.34 7.03
N TYR A 131 -0.64 8.44 8.00
CA TYR A 131 -1.47 8.39 9.21
C TYR A 131 -0.72 8.85 10.46
N ASN A 132 -1.31 9.80 11.18
CA ASN A 132 -0.76 10.27 12.45
C ASN A 132 -1.60 9.75 13.63
N VAL A 133 -0.98 8.90 14.46
CA VAL A 133 -1.60 8.33 15.67
C VAL A 133 -1.52 9.23 16.90
N VAL A 134 -0.72 10.31 16.84
CA VAL A 134 -0.54 11.22 17.97
C VAL A 134 -1.63 12.29 17.95
N PRO A 135 -2.44 12.41 19.02
CA PRO A 135 -3.40 13.49 19.16
C PRO A 135 -2.74 14.86 19.01
N HIS A 136 -3.44 15.81 18.39
CA HIS A 136 -2.92 17.13 18.08
C HIS A 136 -2.46 17.91 19.33
N ASP A 137 -3.16 17.75 20.45
CA ASP A 137 -2.87 18.34 21.76
C ASP A 137 -1.62 17.77 22.45
N MET A 138 -1.15 16.59 21.99
CA MET A 138 0.09 15.96 22.46
C MET A 138 1.31 16.31 21.60
N LEU A 139 1.14 17.10 20.54
CA LEU A 139 2.23 17.52 19.69
C LEU A 139 3.04 18.64 20.35
N THR A 140 4.34 18.47 20.44
CA THR A 140 5.26 19.52 20.94
C THR A 140 5.35 20.72 20.00
N ASN A 141 5.06 20.51 18.72
CA ASN A 141 4.92 21.55 17.72
C ASN A 141 3.66 21.29 16.87
N PRO A 142 2.50 21.89 17.22
CA PRO A 142 1.26 21.71 16.48
C PRO A 142 1.28 22.23 15.03
N ALA A 143 2.24 23.10 14.70
CA ALA A 143 2.42 23.63 13.35
C ALA A 143 3.26 22.69 12.45
N ALA A 144 3.88 21.66 13.01
CA ALA A 144 4.66 20.70 12.23
C ALA A 144 3.74 19.87 11.34
N THR A 145 4.03 19.84 10.05
CA THR A 145 3.28 19.06 9.05
C THR A 145 3.76 17.61 8.92
N ALA A 146 4.95 17.31 9.46
CA ALA A 146 5.53 15.97 9.50
C ALA A 146 6.41 15.81 10.75
N ARG A 147 6.67 14.56 11.12
CA ARG A 147 7.59 14.23 12.21
C ARG A 147 8.36 12.94 11.90
N LEU A 148 9.54 12.82 12.43
CA LEU A 148 10.31 11.58 12.44
C LEU A 148 9.87 10.71 13.64
N SER A 149 9.74 9.41 13.42
CA SER A 149 9.42 8.41 14.43
C SER A 149 10.27 7.18 14.22
N ARG A 150 10.66 6.52 15.32
CA ARG A 150 11.31 5.19 15.28
C ARG A 150 10.32 4.04 15.19
N VAL A 151 9.03 4.35 15.30
CA VAL A 151 7.96 3.35 15.25
C VAL A 151 7.22 3.54 13.92
N PRO A 152 7.15 2.49 13.08
CA PRO A 152 6.35 2.55 11.87
C PRO A 152 4.87 2.70 12.23
N GLY A 153 4.14 3.50 11.46
CA GLY A 153 2.70 3.64 11.58
C GLY A 153 1.97 2.64 10.68
N GLY A 154 0.74 2.28 11.02
CA GLY A 154 -0.17 1.55 10.12
C GLY A 154 -0.90 2.50 9.16
N GLY A 155 -1.60 1.96 8.17
CA GLY A 155 -2.30 2.73 7.13
C GLY A 155 -1.41 3.08 5.95
N GLY A 156 -1.92 3.75 4.92
CA GLY A 156 -1.20 4.03 3.68
C GLY A 156 0.26 4.42 3.89
N ALA A 157 1.16 3.59 3.42
CA ALA A 157 2.59 3.66 3.69
C ALA A 157 3.40 3.83 2.39
N CYS A 158 4.53 4.51 2.48
CA CYS A 158 5.51 4.60 1.40
C CYS A 158 6.80 3.96 1.88
N LEU A 159 7.37 3.06 1.09
CA LEU A 159 8.54 2.26 1.44
C LEU A 159 9.65 2.45 0.42
N PHE A 160 10.90 2.34 0.88
CA PHE A 160 12.09 2.40 0.05
C PHE A 160 12.78 1.04 -0.02
N SER A 161 13.29 0.65 -1.20
CA SER A 161 14.19 -0.48 -1.33
C SER A 161 15.55 -0.14 -0.71
N GLY A 162 16.19 -1.13 -0.11
CA GLY A 162 17.54 -0.96 0.45
C GLY A 162 17.60 -0.29 1.83
N ALA A 163 16.49 0.06 2.42
CA ALA A 163 16.44 0.34 3.84
C ALA A 163 16.60 -0.99 4.59
N ASP A 164 17.77 -1.22 5.16
CA ASP A 164 17.99 -2.37 6.05
C ASP A 164 17.30 -2.08 7.39
N PRO A 165 16.22 -2.80 7.75
CA PRO A 165 15.54 -2.60 9.03
C PRO A 165 16.37 -3.03 10.25
N GLY A 166 17.58 -3.54 10.02
CA GLY A 166 18.51 -4.03 11.06
C GLY A 166 19.80 -3.22 11.21
N ALA A 167 19.97 -2.09 10.52
CA ALA A 167 21.13 -1.22 10.66
C ALA A 167 20.94 -0.16 11.76
#